data_c9dd4ddb17ecac721158e5b40ee29cf7
#
_entry.id   c9dd4ddb17ecac721158e5b40ee29cf7
#
_cell.length_a   1.000
_cell.length_b   1.000
_cell.length_c   1.000
_cell.angle_alpha   90.00
_cell.angle_beta   90.00
_cell.angle_gamma   90.00
#
_symmetry.space_group_name_H-M   'P 1'
#
loop_
_entity.id
_entity.type
_entity.pdbx_description
1 polymer ?
#
loop_
_entity_poly.entity_id
_entity_poly.type
_entity_poly.pdbx_seq_one_letter_code
_entity_poly.pdbx_strand_id
1 'polypeptide(L)'
;MYVCGPTVYDNSHLGHAKSAVSFDLIRRYLEFKGFNVKMVKNYTDIDDKIIKRANEENTDYRELTEKYIKEYEDVMKILNIKSDFKNPRATEIVDFMIEIIQSLISKGYAYEKNGSVYYSVKKFPKYKTVLINISEEGKDSEVEEQEEFEITSEDEKIDRKDFSLWKNSKKNEPYWKSPWGNGRPGWHVECSAMAIKFLGETIDIHGGGQDLKFPHHRNEIAQSEAYTGKQFAKYFLHNGFVKINNEKMAKSLNNFFLVSDVIKEYNPMILRLFLLSSQYRSSLNYSVNAINHARKQYEKIINSFRKINEIPSDNKESEEISDLIMKIDESELKIIQAMDDDFNTPIAIAVVMKLLRQINGIVIEKKKIPSEKFKAKFSEFFQILEKIFGIFPNLEKFFQSWMPNSFDDRGILINKLIDMFSEVRSKLRENNVFDLSDNIRNYLNNFWEKKELDLSLGGNFDERGKIILDLIQTLIKVRNKIKEKDNYDQIKSIDDEISTSLHELGLGEELDLKIAGSFDERGELINKLLTIFVNVRSSLRNQGVFDTIDIICEDLRDFWIKKELDVDIAGSFDKRGELIEDLLNLMIKTREELRKRKLYKISDYIRDTLKRLNISIEDN
;
A
#
# COMPACT_ATOMS: atom_id res chain seq x y z
N MET A 1 1.13 11.76 -23.39
CA MET A 1 1.92 10.73 -22.69
C MET A 1 1.21 9.39 -22.78
N TYR A 2 1.89 8.35 -23.21
CA TYR A 2 1.41 6.96 -23.16
C TYR A 2 2.16 6.21 -22.07
N VAL A 3 1.47 5.41 -21.29
CA VAL A 3 2.07 4.58 -20.24
C VAL A 3 1.56 3.15 -20.42
N CYS A 4 2.48 2.19 -20.57
CA CYS A 4 2.11 0.78 -20.60
C CYS A 4 1.41 0.37 -19.32
N GLY A 5 0.19 -0.15 -19.46
CA GLY A 5 -0.67 -0.57 -18.37
C GLY A 5 -0.44 -2.03 -17.96
N PRO A 6 -1.19 -2.53 -16.99
CA PRO A 6 -1.06 -3.89 -16.51
C PRO A 6 -1.70 -4.91 -17.45
N THR A 7 -1.18 -6.14 -17.43
CA THR A 7 -1.91 -7.33 -17.87
C THR A 7 -2.84 -7.75 -16.73
N VAL A 8 -4.14 -7.72 -16.98
CA VAL A 8 -5.17 -7.82 -15.92
C VAL A 8 -5.59 -9.26 -15.65
N TYR A 9 -4.70 -10.03 -15.03
CA TYR A 9 -4.92 -11.44 -14.70
C TYR A 9 -4.76 -11.79 -13.22
N ASP A 10 -4.36 -10.81 -12.39
CA ASP A 10 -4.13 -10.99 -10.95
C ASP A 10 -4.23 -9.65 -10.20
N ASN A 11 -4.30 -9.71 -8.87
CA ASN A 11 -4.39 -8.55 -8.00
C ASN A 11 -3.16 -7.62 -8.13
N SER A 12 -3.38 -6.34 -7.83
CA SER A 12 -2.36 -5.30 -7.91
C SER A 12 -1.27 -5.47 -6.85
N HIS A 13 -0.02 -5.50 -7.27
CA HIS A 13 1.14 -5.57 -6.38
C HIS A 13 1.90 -4.24 -6.29
N LEU A 14 2.86 -4.14 -5.36
CA LEU A 14 3.65 -2.92 -5.14
C LEU A 14 4.36 -2.40 -6.39
N GLY A 15 4.74 -3.26 -7.35
CA GLY A 15 5.30 -2.85 -8.63
C GLY A 15 4.32 -2.05 -9.48
N HIS A 16 3.05 -2.50 -9.56
CA HIS A 16 1.98 -1.76 -10.23
C HIS A 16 1.73 -0.39 -9.57
N ALA A 17 1.71 -0.36 -8.23
CA ALA A 17 1.57 0.89 -7.48
C ALA A 17 2.75 1.85 -7.72
N LYS A 18 4.00 1.35 -7.74
CA LYS A 18 5.19 2.16 -8.03
C LYS A 18 5.10 2.81 -9.40
N SER A 19 4.74 2.04 -10.43
CA SER A 19 4.54 2.56 -11.78
C SER A 19 3.43 3.61 -11.82
N ALA A 20 2.26 3.31 -11.26
CA ALA A 20 1.12 4.23 -11.26
C ALA A 20 1.42 5.54 -10.54
N VAL A 21 1.99 5.49 -9.34
CA VAL A 21 2.36 6.68 -8.55
C VAL A 21 3.46 7.49 -9.24
N SER A 22 4.44 6.83 -9.87
CA SER A 22 5.51 7.54 -10.59
C SER A 22 4.97 8.35 -11.78
N PHE A 23 4.12 7.75 -12.61
CA PHE A 23 3.56 8.45 -13.77
C PHE A 23 2.45 9.45 -13.40
N ASP A 24 1.72 9.24 -12.31
CA ASP A 24 0.81 10.24 -11.76
C ASP A 24 1.58 11.46 -11.24
N LEU A 25 2.70 11.27 -10.53
CA LEU A 25 3.60 12.35 -10.11
C LEU A 25 4.11 13.16 -11.30
N ILE A 26 4.64 12.47 -12.33
CA ILE A 26 5.16 13.11 -13.55
C ILE A 26 4.06 13.93 -14.21
N ARG A 27 2.86 13.36 -14.37
CA ARG A 27 1.70 14.06 -14.90
C ARG A 27 1.34 15.29 -14.07
N ARG A 28 1.18 15.13 -12.74
CA ARG A 28 0.83 16.22 -11.82
C ARG A 28 1.84 17.37 -11.90
N TYR A 29 3.13 17.04 -11.94
CA TYR A 29 4.17 18.06 -12.01
C TYR A 29 4.17 18.78 -13.36
N LEU A 30 4.02 18.09 -14.48
CA LEU A 30 3.89 18.72 -15.80
C LEU A 30 2.67 19.64 -15.86
N GLU A 31 1.52 19.20 -15.33
CA GLU A 31 0.31 20.04 -15.22
C GLU A 31 0.55 21.25 -14.29
N PHE A 32 1.25 21.08 -13.17
CA PHE A 32 1.63 22.18 -12.28
C PHE A 32 2.54 23.21 -13.00
N LYS A 33 3.39 22.76 -13.92
CA LYS A 33 4.22 23.62 -14.79
C LYS A 33 3.43 24.25 -15.95
N GLY A 34 2.13 24.01 -16.05
CA GLY A 34 1.25 24.61 -17.05
C GLY A 34 1.11 23.83 -18.36
N PHE A 35 1.66 22.61 -18.45
CA PHE A 35 1.44 21.75 -19.60
C PHE A 35 0.04 21.13 -19.60
N ASN A 36 -0.58 21.05 -20.78
CA ASN A 36 -1.82 20.26 -20.95
C ASN A 36 -1.44 18.80 -21.24
N VAL A 37 -1.57 17.92 -20.24
CA VAL A 37 -1.13 16.53 -20.33
C VAL A 37 -2.27 15.61 -20.72
N LYS A 38 -2.30 15.19 -22.00
CA LYS A 38 -3.16 14.10 -22.45
C LYS A 38 -2.49 12.76 -22.16
N MET A 39 -3.06 11.99 -21.24
CA MET A 39 -2.52 10.68 -20.84
C MET A 39 -3.38 9.55 -21.41
N VAL A 40 -2.73 8.46 -21.80
CA VAL A 40 -3.34 7.17 -22.16
C VAL A 40 -2.59 6.07 -21.45
N LYS A 41 -3.32 5.15 -20.81
CA LYS A 41 -2.78 3.96 -20.15
C LYS A 41 -3.69 2.78 -20.46
N ASN A 42 -3.15 1.74 -21.08
CA ASN A 42 -3.97 0.61 -21.54
C ASN A 42 -4.27 -0.40 -20.43
N TYR A 43 -5.24 -1.27 -20.75
CA TYR A 43 -5.36 -2.59 -20.16
C TYR A 43 -5.06 -3.63 -21.22
N THR A 44 -4.06 -4.51 -20.94
CA THR A 44 -3.88 -5.74 -21.71
C THR A 44 -4.88 -6.76 -21.16
N ASP A 45 -6.02 -6.87 -21.86
CA ASP A 45 -7.16 -7.71 -21.49
C ASP A 45 -7.26 -9.00 -22.31
N ILE A 46 -6.22 -9.30 -23.09
CA ILE A 46 -6.02 -10.56 -23.81
C ILE A 46 -4.53 -10.91 -23.88
N ASP A 47 -4.14 -12.02 -23.26
CA ASP A 47 -2.75 -12.48 -23.17
C ASP A 47 -2.72 -13.97 -22.80
N ASP A 48 -1.60 -14.66 -23.03
CA ASP A 48 -1.42 -16.07 -22.66
C ASP A 48 -1.64 -16.31 -21.16
N LYS A 49 -1.22 -15.37 -20.29
CA LYS A 49 -1.39 -15.46 -18.84
C LYS A 49 -2.86 -15.36 -18.44
N ILE A 50 -3.63 -14.50 -19.13
CA ILE A 50 -5.07 -14.36 -18.91
C ILE A 50 -5.79 -15.64 -19.29
N ILE A 51 -5.51 -16.19 -20.48
CA ILE A 51 -6.13 -17.43 -20.98
C ILE A 51 -5.80 -18.59 -20.04
N LYS A 52 -4.55 -18.72 -19.63
CA LYS A 52 -4.12 -19.75 -18.67
C LYS A 52 -4.87 -19.63 -17.35
N ARG A 53 -4.93 -18.44 -16.78
CA ARG A 53 -5.59 -18.18 -15.50
C ARG A 53 -7.10 -18.43 -15.57
N ALA A 54 -7.76 -18.00 -16.64
CA ALA A 54 -9.18 -18.25 -16.86
C ALA A 54 -9.49 -19.76 -16.93
N ASN A 55 -8.63 -20.53 -17.61
CA ASN A 55 -8.75 -21.98 -17.67
C ASN A 55 -8.53 -22.63 -16.30
N GLU A 56 -7.55 -22.17 -15.51
CA GLU A 56 -7.29 -22.66 -14.14
C GLU A 56 -8.46 -22.38 -13.21
N GLU A 57 -9.10 -21.19 -13.31
CA GLU A 57 -10.26 -20.82 -12.50
C GLU A 57 -11.58 -21.31 -13.10
N ASN A 58 -11.57 -21.95 -14.26
CA ASN A 58 -12.75 -22.40 -15.01
C ASN A 58 -13.81 -21.29 -15.20
N THR A 59 -13.32 -20.10 -15.59
CA THR A 59 -14.14 -18.89 -15.83
C THR A 59 -13.90 -18.34 -17.25
N ASP A 60 -14.80 -17.49 -17.73
CA ASP A 60 -14.59 -16.74 -18.98
C ASP A 60 -13.47 -15.69 -18.79
N TYR A 61 -12.57 -15.58 -19.75
CA TYR A 61 -11.45 -14.61 -19.67
C TYR A 61 -11.94 -13.16 -19.52
N ARG A 62 -13.12 -12.80 -20.05
CA ARG A 62 -13.70 -11.47 -19.92
C ARG A 62 -14.16 -11.18 -18.50
N GLU A 63 -14.80 -12.16 -17.85
CA GLU A 63 -15.19 -12.04 -16.44
C GLU A 63 -13.96 -11.90 -15.54
N LEU A 64 -12.92 -12.67 -15.85
CA LEU A 64 -11.64 -12.58 -15.14
C LEU A 64 -11.03 -11.19 -15.28
N THR A 65 -10.92 -10.68 -16.51
CA THR A 65 -10.31 -9.37 -16.76
C THR A 65 -11.12 -8.22 -16.17
N GLU A 66 -12.46 -8.24 -16.25
CA GLU A 66 -13.31 -7.25 -15.60
C GLU A 66 -13.09 -7.19 -14.09
N LYS A 67 -13.00 -8.35 -13.44
CA LYS A 67 -12.71 -8.46 -12.01
C LYS A 67 -11.40 -7.75 -11.65
N TYR A 68 -10.33 -8.01 -12.40
CA TYR A 68 -9.00 -7.45 -12.09
C TYR A 68 -8.82 -6.00 -12.58
N ILE A 69 -9.52 -5.57 -13.62
CA ILE A 69 -9.60 -4.15 -14.00
C ILE A 69 -10.23 -3.36 -12.85
N LYS A 70 -11.38 -3.83 -12.33
CA LYS A 70 -12.05 -3.16 -11.23
C LYS A 70 -11.17 -3.10 -9.97
N GLU A 71 -10.52 -4.21 -9.62
CA GLU A 71 -9.58 -4.24 -8.49
C GLU A 71 -8.46 -3.20 -8.69
N TYR A 72 -7.86 -3.17 -9.87
CA TYR A 72 -6.81 -2.22 -10.20
C TYR A 72 -7.31 -0.77 -10.08
N GLU A 73 -8.47 -0.44 -10.63
CA GLU A 73 -9.07 0.90 -10.55
C GLU A 73 -9.36 1.32 -9.10
N ASP A 74 -9.89 0.41 -8.29
CA ASP A 74 -10.15 0.66 -6.86
C ASP A 74 -8.83 0.96 -6.11
N VAL A 75 -7.78 0.19 -6.36
CA VAL A 75 -6.44 0.44 -5.80
C VAL A 75 -5.88 1.79 -6.26
N MET A 76 -6.01 2.13 -7.54
CA MET A 76 -5.53 3.41 -8.07
C MET A 76 -6.27 4.59 -7.43
N LYS A 77 -7.57 4.48 -7.26
CA LYS A 77 -8.40 5.49 -6.58
C LYS A 77 -7.98 5.68 -5.12
N ILE A 78 -7.74 4.59 -4.40
CA ILE A 78 -7.28 4.62 -3.01
C ILE A 78 -5.91 5.32 -2.90
N LEU A 79 -5.01 5.11 -3.87
CA LEU A 79 -3.71 5.77 -3.94
C LEU A 79 -3.75 7.21 -4.47
N ASN A 80 -4.93 7.80 -4.65
CA ASN A 80 -5.12 9.16 -5.18
C ASN A 80 -4.48 9.38 -6.56
N ILE A 81 -4.52 8.35 -7.42
CA ILE A 81 -4.13 8.48 -8.81
C ILE A 81 -5.25 9.21 -9.56
N LYS A 82 -4.90 10.21 -10.35
CA LYS A 82 -5.85 10.91 -11.23
C LYS A 82 -6.44 9.94 -12.24
N SER A 83 -7.77 9.92 -12.36
CA SER A 83 -8.52 8.99 -13.24
C SER A 83 -9.05 9.64 -14.52
N ASP A 84 -8.82 10.94 -14.72
CA ASP A 84 -9.29 11.71 -15.87
C ASP A 84 -8.40 11.49 -17.11
N PHE A 85 -8.16 10.23 -17.47
CA PHE A 85 -7.42 9.83 -18.65
C PHE A 85 -8.04 8.59 -19.30
N LYS A 86 -7.57 8.25 -20.50
CA LYS A 86 -8.14 7.15 -21.27
C LYS A 86 -7.44 5.83 -20.96
N ASN A 87 -8.25 4.80 -20.65
CA ASN A 87 -7.79 3.43 -20.42
C ASN A 87 -8.36 2.50 -21.52
N PRO A 88 -7.80 2.50 -22.77
CA PRO A 88 -8.27 1.61 -23.81
C PRO A 88 -7.91 0.16 -23.49
N ARG A 89 -8.77 -0.76 -23.94
CA ARG A 89 -8.53 -2.21 -23.88
C ARG A 89 -7.93 -2.70 -25.19
N ALA A 90 -7.06 -3.69 -25.13
CA ALA A 90 -6.47 -4.29 -26.31
C ALA A 90 -7.56 -4.88 -27.24
N THR A 91 -8.57 -5.54 -26.66
CA THR A 91 -9.67 -6.15 -27.40
C THR A 91 -10.54 -5.17 -28.18
N GLU A 92 -10.56 -3.88 -27.81
CA GLU A 92 -11.37 -2.84 -28.46
C GLU A 92 -10.78 -2.31 -29.78
N ILE A 93 -9.51 -2.61 -30.05
CA ILE A 93 -8.81 -2.02 -31.21
C ILE A 93 -8.09 -3.06 -32.10
N VAL A 94 -8.50 -4.32 -32.02
CA VAL A 94 -7.89 -5.42 -32.79
C VAL A 94 -7.90 -5.15 -34.31
N ASP A 95 -8.95 -4.56 -34.84
CA ASP A 95 -9.01 -4.23 -36.27
C ASP A 95 -7.90 -3.26 -36.69
N PHE A 96 -7.61 -2.25 -35.86
CA PHE A 96 -6.51 -1.32 -36.15
C PHE A 96 -5.13 -1.98 -36.00
N MET A 97 -5.00 -2.94 -35.09
CA MET A 97 -3.77 -3.75 -34.99
C MET A 97 -3.57 -4.57 -36.26
N ILE A 98 -4.64 -5.15 -36.84
CA ILE A 98 -4.60 -5.90 -38.11
C ILE A 98 -4.14 -4.98 -39.24
N GLU A 99 -4.65 -3.75 -39.31
CA GLU A 99 -4.22 -2.74 -40.32
C GLU A 99 -2.71 -2.46 -40.22
N ILE A 100 -2.21 -2.25 -39.01
CA ILE A 100 -0.76 -2.03 -38.77
C ILE A 100 0.04 -3.26 -39.26
N ILE A 101 -0.37 -4.46 -38.91
CA ILE A 101 0.33 -5.71 -39.25
C ILE A 101 0.33 -5.89 -40.77
N GLN A 102 -0.80 -5.66 -41.48
CA GLN A 102 -0.88 -5.71 -42.94
C GLN A 102 0.07 -4.71 -43.60
N SER A 103 0.17 -3.49 -43.05
CA SER A 103 1.12 -2.48 -43.53
C SER A 103 2.56 -2.92 -43.34
N LEU A 104 2.90 -3.53 -42.17
CA LEU A 104 4.23 -4.02 -41.90
C LEU A 104 4.63 -5.16 -42.86
N ILE A 105 3.70 -6.08 -43.18
CA ILE A 105 3.93 -7.13 -44.17
C ILE A 105 4.17 -6.51 -45.55
N SER A 106 3.31 -5.60 -45.97
CA SER A 106 3.42 -4.95 -47.31
C SER A 106 4.73 -4.16 -47.49
N LYS A 107 5.26 -3.59 -46.39
CA LYS A 107 6.54 -2.88 -46.35
C LYS A 107 7.76 -3.83 -46.19
N GLY A 108 7.54 -5.15 -46.02
CA GLY A 108 8.58 -6.15 -45.88
C GLY A 108 9.25 -6.21 -44.49
N TYR A 109 8.62 -5.62 -43.46
CA TYR A 109 9.10 -5.71 -42.07
C TYR A 109 8.54 -6.92 -41.31
N ALA A 110 7.47 -7.53 -41.78
CA ALA A 110 6.85 -8.70 -41.17
C ALA A 110 6.56 -9.79 -42.21
N TYR A 111 6.41 -11.02 -41.75
CA TYR A 111 6.10 -12.19 -42.56
C TYR A 111 5.07 -13.10 -41.88
N GLU A 112 4.24 -13.74 -42.67
CA GLU A 112 3.29 -14.75 -42.21
C GLU A 112 3.93 -16.14 -42.27
N LYS A 113 3.63 -16.97 -41.28
CA LYS A 113 4.00 -18.37 -41.26
C LYS A 113 3.01 -19.17 -40.42
N ASN A 114 2.35 -20.16 -41.02
CA ASN A 114 1.39 -21.06 -40.36
C ASN A 114 0.22 -20.34 -39.66
N GLY A 115 -0.28 -19.23 -40.24
CA GLY A 115 -1.38 -18.43 -39.66
C GLY A 115 -0.94 -17.48 -38.55
N SER A 116 0.34 -17.45 -38.18
CA SER A 116 0.94 -16.45 -37.29
C SER A 116 1.72 -15.41 -38.11
N VAL A 117 1.89 -14.21 -37.56
CA VAL A 117 2.69 -13.14 -38.19
C VAL A 117 3.81 -12.71 -37.25
N TYR A 118 5.01 -12.65 -37.77
CA TYR A 118 6.21 -12.27 -37.03
C TYR A 118 6.85 -11.01 -37.60
N TYR A 119 7.33 -10.12 -36.72
CA TYR A 119 8.15 -8.99 -37.11
C TYR A 119 9.59 -9.43 -37.31
N SER A 120 10.22 -9.06 -38.43
CA SER A 120 11.59 -9.38 -38.76
C SER A 120 12.55 -8.32 -38.18
N VAL A 121 13.16 -8.59 -37.05
CA VAL A 121 14.06 -7.67 -36.34
C VAL A 121 15.24 -7.23 -37.21
N LYS A 122 15.75 -8.11 -38.07
CA LYS A 122 16.86 -7.80 -39.02
C LYS A 122 16.49 -6.69 -40.01
N LYS A 123 15.21 -6.45 -40.28
CA LYS A 123 14.74 -5.42 -41.22
C LYS A 123 14.73 -4.01 -40.60
N PHE A 124 14.92 -3.88 -39.29
CA PHE A 124 15.01 -2.60 -38.60
C PHE A 124 16.45 -2.34 -38.13
N PRO A 125 17.28 -1.59 -38.88
CA PRO A 125 18.71 -1.46 -38.63
C PRO A 125 19.06 -0.88 -37.24
N LYS A 126 18.19 -0.01 -36.72
CA LYS A 126 18.37 0.65 -35.43
C LYS A 126 18.04 -0.25 -34.22
N TYR A 127 17.50 -1.46 -34.42
CA TYR A 127 16.97 -2.28 -33.33
C TYR A 127 18.00 -2.53 -32.20
N LYS A 128 19.26 -2.75 -32.57
CA LYS A 128 20.33 -3.03 -31.59
C LYS A 128 20.78 -1.81 -30.78
N THR A 129 20.50 -0.60 -31.25
CA THR A 129 21.00 0.65 -30.63
C THR A 129 19.92 1.46 -29.94
N VAL A 130 18.65 1.10 -30.13
CA VAL A 130 17.51 1.81 -29.53
C VAL A 130 17.42 1.48 -28.04
N LEU A 131 17.27 2.52 -27.20
CA LEU A 131 17.16 2.45 -25.75
C LEU A 131 18.37 1.80 -25.01
N ILE A 132 19.54 1.72 -25.65
CA ILE A 132 20.77 1.32 -24.97
C ILE A 132 21.43 2.55 -24.35
N ASN A 133 21.76 2.47 -23.07
CA ASN A 133 22.67 3.43 -22.42
C ASN A 133 24.10 2.94 -22.62
N ILE A 134 25.00 3.81 -23.06
CA ILE A 134 26.43 3.51 -23.32
C ILE A 134 27.14 2.90 -22.09
N SER A 135 26.62 3.16 -20.87
CA SER A 135 27.12 2.59 -19.62
C SER A 135 26.66 1.14 -19.34
N GLU A 136 25.78 0.57 -20.16
CA GLU A 136 25.19 -0.77 -19.99
C GLU A 136 25.64 -1.76 -21.09
N GLU A 137 26.55 -1.34 -22.02
CA GLU A 137 27.01 -2.16 -23.14
C GLU A 137 27.63 -3.53 -22.77
N GLY A 138 27.95 -3.74 -21.49
CA GLY A 138 28.44 -5.04 -21.00
C GLY A 138 27.39 -5.88 -20.24
N LYS A 139 26.24 -5.29 -19.86
CA LYS A 139 25.22 -5.99 -19.06
C LYS A 139 24.01 -6.44 -19.90
N ASP A 140 23.74 -5.77 -21.01
CA ASP A 140 22.64 -6.16 -21.92
C ASP A 140 22.90 -7.53 -22.60
N SER A 141 24.15 -7.97 -22.69
CA SER A 141 24.48 -9.31 -23.22
C SER A 141 24.12 -10.45 -22.25
N GLU A 142 24.19 -10.22 -20.93
CA GLU A 142 23.80 -11.21 -19.92
C GLU A 142 22.28 -11.23 -19.68
N VAL A 143 21.59 -10.10 -19.89
CA VAL A 143 20.14 -10.01 -19.80
C VAL A 143 19.48 -10.60 -21.06
N GLU A 144 20.12 -10.49 -22.23
CA GLU A 144 19.66 -11.13 -23.47
C GLU A 144 19.65 -12.68 -23.40
N GLU A 145 20.46 -13.29 -22.52
CA GLU A 145 20.51 -14.75 -22.35
C GLU A 145 19.52 -15.30 -21.30
N GLN A 146 18.94 -14.44 -20.43
CA GLN A 146 18.08 -14.89 -19.31
C GLN A 146 16.59 -14.64 -19.51
N GLU A 147 16.15 -13.92 -20.56
CA GLU A 147 14.73 -13.75 -20.81
C GLU A 147 14.14 -14.99 -21.48
N GLU A 148 13.11 -15.54 -20.85
CA GLU A 148 12.21 -16.52 -21.46
C GLU A 148 11.73 -15.96 -22.81
N PHE A 149 12.43 -16.35 -23.89
CA PHE A 149 11.88 -16.19 -25.22
C PHE A 149 10.48 -16.80 -25.21
N GLU A 150 9.48 -16.03 -25.67
CA GLU A 150 8.13 -16.56 -25.81
C GLU A 150 8.20 -18.01 -26.34
N ILE A 151 7.63 -18.95 -25.57
CA ILE A 151 7.53 -20.36 -25.95
C ILE A 151 6.52 -20.47 -27.10
N THR A 152 6.90 -19.93 -28.22
CA THR A 152 6.35 -20.33 -29.53
C THR A 152 7.27 -21.45 -30.00
N SER A 153 6.70 -22.49 -30.61
CA SER A 153 7.50 -23.54 -31.20
C SER A 153 8.67 -22.90 -31.95
N GLU A 154 9.90 -23.16 -31.51
CA GLU A 154 11.14 -22.55 -32.05
C GLU A 154 11.26 -22.72 -33.59
N ASP A 155 10.52 -23.67 -34.13
CA ASP A 155 10.47 -24.02 -35.56
C ASP A 155 9.69 -23.04 -36.44
N GLU A 156 8.94 -22.08 -35.87
CA GLU A 156 8.09 -21.17 -36.66
C GLU A 156 8.75 -19.83 -37.01
N LYS A 157 9.77 -19.39 -36.28
CA LYS A 157 10.45 -18.11 -36.53
C LYS A 157 11.61 -18.30 -37.54
N ILE A 158 11.81 -17.30 -38.41
CA ILE A 158 12.99 -17.26 -39.31
C ILE A 158 14.23 -16.90 -38.50
N ASP A 159 14.12 -16.01 -37.52
CA ASP A 159 15.18 -15.67 -36.58
C ASP A 159 14.60 -15.70 -35.14
N ARG A 160 15.36 -16.23 -34.20
CA ARG A 160 14.96 -16.32 -32.79
C ARG A 160 14.60 -14.95 -32.17
N LYS A 161 15.16 -13.86 -32.67
CA LYS A 161 14.89 -12.49 -32.22
C LYS A 161 13.61 -11.89 -32.80
N ASP A 162 13.00 -12.54 -33.81
CA ASP A 162 11.74 -12.09 -34.37
C ASP A 162 10.62 -12.27 -33.32
N PHE A 163 9.70 -11.32 -33.25
CA PHE A 163 8.63 -11.34 -32.25
C PHE A 163 7.24 -11.39 -32.90
N SER A 164 6.29 -11.96 -32.17
CA SER A 164 4.94 -12.18 -32.67
C SER A 164 4.16 -10.88 -32.76
N LEU A 165 3.58 -10.59 -33.93
CA LEU A 165 2.58 -9.54 -34.15
C LEU A 165 1.15 -10.09 -34.11
N TRP A 166 0.98 -11.34 -34.61
CA TRP A 166 -0.26 -12.09 -34.59
C TRP A 166 0.02 -13.53 -34.26
N LYS A 167 -0.72 -14.08 -33.31
CA LYS A 167 -0.61 -15.49 -32.89
C LYS A 167 -1.81 -16.26 -33.40
N ASN A 168 -1.60 -17.33 -34.15
CA ASN A 168 -2.63 -18.27 -34.55
C ASN A 168 -3.33 -18.86 -33.31
N SER A 169 -4.67 -18.86 -33.27
CA SER A 169 -5.42 -19.38 -32.13
C SER A 169 -5.37 -20.90 -32.05
N LYS A 170 -5.18 -21.42 -30.86
CA LYS A 170 -5.35 -22.85 -30.57
C LYS A 170 -6.82 -23.18 -30.35
N LYS A 171 -7.15 -24.45 -30.36
CA LYS A 171 -8.50 -24.91 -30.08
C LYS A 171 -8.97 -24.44 -28.69
N ASN A 172 -10.15 -23.83 -28.64
CA ASN A 172 -10.78 -23.27 -27.43
C ASN A 172 -10.13 -21.98 -26.88
N GLU A 173 -9.23 -21.33 -27.63
CA GLU A 173 -8.74 -20.00 -27.28
C GLU A 173 -9.63 -18.90 -27.88
N PRO A 174 -9.71 -17.72 -27.25
CA PRO A 174 -10.28 -16.53 -27.85
C PRO A 174 -9.59 -16.17 -29.16
N TYR A 175 -10.35 -15.74 -30.17
CA TYR A 175 -9.80 -15.36 -31.45
C TYR A 175 -10.59 -14.26 -32.15
N TRP A 176 -9.88 -13.57 -33.03
CA TRP A 176 -10.43 -12.63 -34.00
C TRP A 176 -10.11 -13.12 -35.44
N LYS A 177 -10.99 -12.80 -36.39
CA LYS A 177 -10.73 -13.08 -37.77
C LYS A 177 -9.69 -12.12 -38.34
N SER A 178 -8.73 -12.63 -39.06
CA SER A 178 -7.72 -11.84 -39.76
C SER A 178 -7.45 -12.41 -41.17
N PRO A 179 -6.71 -11.70 -42.02
CA PRO A 179 -6.28 -12.23 -43.33
C PRO A 179 -5.42 -13.49 -43.23
N TRP A 180 -4.81 -13.74 -42.09
CA TRP A 180 -3.91 -14.90 -41.84
C TRP A 180 -4.63 -16.06 -41.15
N GLY A 181 -5.90 -15.90 -40.85
CA GLY A 181 -6.73 -16.88 -40.14
C GLY A 181 -7.21 -16.36 -38.77
N ASN A 182 -7.79 -17.28 -38.00
CA ASN A 182 -8.25 -16.98 -36.65
C ASN A 182 -7.03 -16.87 -35.71
N GLY A 183 -6.97 -15.79 -34.93
CA GLY A 183 -5.85 -15.57 -34.03
C GLY A 183 -6.07 -14.41 -33.07
N ARG A 184 -5.03 -13.98 -32.43
CA ARG A 184 -5.01 -12.85 -31.51
C ARG A 184 -3.74 -12.01 -31.66
N PRO A 185 -3.79 -10.70 -31.28
CA PRO A 185 -2.60 -9.85 -31.38
C PRO A 185 -1.46 -10.35 -30.50
N GLY A 186 -0.24 -10.08 -30.93
CA GLY A 186 0.96 -10.17 -30.09
C GLY A 186 0.99 -9.02 -29.09
N TRP A 187 1.64 -9.25 -27.95
CA TRP A 187 1.66 -8.29 -26.83
C TRP A 187 2.22 -6.90 -27.21
N HIS A 188 3.18 -6.81 -28.10
CA HIS A 188 3.86 -5.55 -28.44
C HIS A 188 3.04 -4.65 -29.36
N VAL A 189 2.24 -5.20 -30.27
CA VAL A 189 1.47 -4.41 -31.22
C VAL A 189 0.30 -3.67 -30.56
N GLU A 190 -0.17 -4.16 -29.39
CA GLU A 190 -1.25 -3.54 -28.64
C GLU A 190 -0.91 -2.10 -28.25
N CYS A 191 0.21 -1.90 -27.54
CA CYS A 191 0.63 -0.57 -27.06
C CYS A 191 0.97 0.37 -28.21
N SER A 192 1.63 -0.12 -29.28
CA SER A 192 1.88 0.68 -30.48
C SER A 192 0.58 1.16 -31.12
N ALA A 193 -0.37 0.27 -31.31
CA ALA A 193 -1.66 0.61 -31.92
C ALA A 193 -2.44 1.63 -31.06
N MET A 194 -2.49 1.40 -29.73
CA MET A 194 -3.19 2.32 -28.84
C MET A 194 -2.51 3.69 -28.76
N ALA A 195 -1.17 3.75 -28.68
CA ALA A 195 -0.43 5.00 -28.67
C ALA A 195 -0.70 5.80 -29.95
N ILE A 196 -0.58 5.17 -31.12
CA ILE A 196 -0.81 5.83 -32.41
C ILE A 196 -2.26 6.28 -32.55
N LYS A 197 -3.23 5.42 -32.22
CA LYS A 197 -4.67 5.72 -32.38
C LYS A 197 -5.13 6.89 -31.51
N PHE A 198 -4.64 7.00 -30.27
CA PHE A 198 -5.16 7.97 -29.30
C PHE A 198 -4.28 9.21 -29.13
N LEU A 199 -3.00 9.15 -29.46
CA LEU A 199 -2.04 10.23 -29.26
C LEU A 199 -1.35 10.68 -30.55
N GLY A 200 -1.43 9.90 -31.62
CA GLY A 200 -0.81 10.20 -32.91
C GLY A 200 0.48 9.43 -33.15
N GLU A 201 1.04 9.59 -34.35
CA GLU A 201 2.16 8.80 -34.84
C GLU A 201 3.49 9.06 -34.08
N THR A 202 3.65 10.25 -33.54
CA THR A 202 4.76 10.63 -32.66
C THR A 202 4.20 11.16 -31.35
N ILE A 203 4.56 10.52 -30.24
CA ILE A 203 4.14 10.93 -28.91
C ILE A 203 5.26 11.66 -28.17
N ASP A 204 4.94 12.51 -27.19
CA ASP A 204 5.96 13.23 -26.43
C ASP A 204 6.67 12.31 -25.44
N ILE A 205 5.90 11.57 -24.61
CA ILE A 205 6.45 10.72 -23.55
C ILE A 205 5.84 9.32 -23.66
N HIS A 206 6.72 8.30 -23.65
CA HIS A 206 6.37 6.89 -23.51
C HIS A 206 6.93 6.36 -22.19
N GLY A 207 6.08 5.75 -21.39
CA GLY A 207 6.42 5.33 -20.03
C GLY A 207 6.06 3.89 -19.69
N GLY A 208 6.79 3.31 -18.73
CA GLY A 208 6.52 1.99 -18.20
C GLY A 208 7.54 1.55 -17.15
N GLY A 209 7.46 0.30 -16.71
CA GLY A 209 8.46 -0.31 -15.84
C GLY A 209 9.81 -0.48 -16.54
N GLN A 210 10.89 -0.57 -15.78
CA GLN A 210 12.23 -0.80 -16.31
C GLN A 210 12.34 -2.15 -17.04
N ASP A 211 11.54 -3.14 -16.65
CA ASP A 211 11.39 -4.45 -17.30
C ASP A 211 10.82 -4.36 -18.72
N LEU A 212 10.07 -3.31 -19.03
CA LEU A 212 9.51 -3.08 -20.35
C LEU A 212 10.51 -2.47 -21.35
N LYS A 213 11.66 -1.94 -20.87
CA LYS A 213 12.67 -1.33 -21.72
C LYS A 213 13.12 -2.29 -22.82
N PHE A 214 13.31 -3.56 -22.46
CA PHE A 214 13.59 -4.68 -23.36
C PHE A 214 12.79 -5.92 -22.90
N PRO A 215 12.14 -6.66 -23.81
CA PRO A 215 12.07 -6.36 -25.26
C PRO A 215 10.92 -5.42 -25.66
N HIS A 216 9.95 -5.13 -24.75
CA HIS A 216 8.64 -4.56 -25.09
C HIS A 216 8.74 -3.19 -25.79
N HIS A 217 9.30 -2.15 -25.16
CA HIS A 217 9.40 -0.82 -25.76
C HIS A 217 10.31 -0.80 -27.00
N ARG A 218 11.36 -1.63 -27.02
CA ARG A 218 12.21 -1.76 -28.21
C ARG A 218 11.43 -2.33 -29.39
N ASN A 219 10.57 -3.31 -29.16
CA ASN A 219 9.70 -3.89 -30.17
C ASN A 219 8.63 -2.88 -30.64
N GLU A 220 8.07 -2.11 -29.68
CA GLU A 220 7.13 -1.04 -30.04
C GLU A 220 7.75 0.04 -30.93
N ILE A 221 8.99 0.48 -30.63
CA ILE A 221 9.71 1.43 -31.49
C ILE A 221 9.89 0.85 -32.88
N ALA A 222 10.38 -0.40 -32.99
CA ALA A 222 10.66 -1.03 -34.27
C ALA A 222 9.38 -1.11 -35.15
N GLN A 223 8.28 -1.59 -34.59
CA GLN A 223 7.03 -1.73 -35.35
C GLN A 223 6.35 -0.40 -35.63
N SER A 224 6.35 0.55 -34.68
CA SER A 224 5.71 1.85 -34.86
C SER A 224 6.46 2.72 -35.88
N GLU A 225 7.81 2.77 -35.81
CA GLU A 225 8.61 3.55 -36.76
C GLU A 225 8.62 2.92 -38.16
N ALA A 226 8.59 1.59 -38.27
CA ALA A 226 8.41 0.90 -39.54
C ALA A 226 7.01 1.17 -40.17
N TYR A 227 5.98 1.21 -39.32
CA TYR A 227 4.62 1.51 -39.76
C TYR A 227 4.46 2.96 -40.21
N THR A 228 4.88 3.93 -39.40
CA THR A 228 4.61 5.37 -39.64
C THR A 228 5.71 6.06 -40.46
N GLY A 229 6.93 5.55 -40.46
CA GLY A 229 8.10 6.23 -41.00
C GLY A 229 8.59 7.43 -40.16
N LYS A 230 8.05 7.62 -38.94
CA LYS A 230 8.35 8.72 -38.02
C LYS A 230 8.87 8.18 -36.70
N GLN A 231 9.58 9.04 -35.94
CA GLN A 231 9.98 8.74 -34.57
C GLN A 231 8.76 8.44 -33.71
N PHE A 232 8.77 7.31 -32.98
CA PHE A 232 7.62 6.87 -32.18
C PHE A 232 7.40 7.74 -30.95
N ALA A 233 8.43 7.95 -30.14
CA ALA A 233 8.33 8.80 -28.95
C ALA A 233 9.57 9.69 -28.78
N LYS A 234 9.39 10.93 -28.29
CA LYS A 234 10.50 11.85 -28.05
C LYS A 234 11.28 11.46 -26.81
N TYR A 235 10.59 11.04 -25.73
CA TYR A 235 11.17 10.67 -24.44
C TYR A 235 10.62 9.33 -23.98
N PHE A 236 11.52 8.47 -23.46
CA PHE A 236 11.18 7.22 -22.78
C PHE A 236 11.51 7.35 -21.30
N LEU A 237 10.52 7.11 -20.44
CA LEU A 237 10.67 7.17 -19.00
C LEU A 237 10.39 5.79 -18.38
N HIS A 238 11.34 5.26 -17.61
CA HIS A 238 11.21 3.95 -16.99
C HIS A 238 11.30 4.07 -15.47
N ASN A 239 10.26 3.58 -14.76
CA ASN A 239 10.34 3.49 -13.31
C ASN A 239 11.10 2.24 -12.87
N GLY A 240 11.88 2.40 -11.80
CA GLY A 240 12.66 1.31 -11.22
C GLY A 240 11.80 0.25 -10.54
N PHE A 241 12.42 -0.90 -10.26
CA PHE A 241 11.78 -2.04 -9.59
C PHE A 241 11.46 -1.77 -8.12
N VAL A 242 10.48 -2.51 -7.59
CA VAL A 242 10.34 -2.69 -6.15
C VAL A 242 11.08 -3.97 -5.76
N LYS A 243 11.98 -3.84 -4.78
CA LYS A 243 12.68 -4.95 -4.13
C LYS A 243 12.07 -5.16 -2.75
N ILE A 244 12.14 -6.39 -2.26
CA ILE A 244 11.71 -6.76 -0.91
C ILE A 244 12.95 -7.22 -0.15
N ASN A 245 13.30 -6.53 0.93
CA ASN A 245 14.50 -6.83 1.72
C ASN A 245 15.77 -7.00 0.83
N ASN A 246 15.93 -6.11 -0.18
CA ASN A 246 16.99 -6.09 -1.18
C ASN A 246 16.96 -7.19 -2.25
N GLU A 247 15.96 -8.07 -2.25
CA GLU A 247 15.77 -9.10 -3.27
C GLU A 247 14.72 -8.68 -4.30
N LYS A 248 14.77 -9.23 -5.51
CA LYS A 248 13.74 -8.99 -6.53
C LYS A 248 12.39 -9.53 -6.03
N MET A 249 11.33 -8.74 -6.11
CA MET A 249 9.98 -9.22 -5.80
C MET A 249 9.54 -10.22 -6.86
N ALA A 250 9.25 -11.46 -6.45
CA ALA A 250 8.79 -12.53 -7.34
C ALA A 250 7.87 -13.50 -6.59
N LYS A 251 6.81 -13.99 -7.28
CA LYS A 251 5.91 -15.01 -6.71
C LYS A 251 6.63 -16.29 -6.34
N SER A 252 7.64 -16.69 -7.14
CA SER A 252 8.45 -17.89 -6.89
C SER A 252 9.32 -17.80 -5.64
N LEU A 253 9.59 -16.58 -5.15
CA LEU A 253 10.37 -16.33 -3.93
C LEU A 253 9.49 -16.12 -2.69
N ASN A 254 8.19 -16.26 -2.80
CA ASN A 254 7.22 -15.98 -1.71
C ASN A 254 7.38 -14.59 -1.05
N ASN A 255 8.02 -13.63 -1.75
CA ASN A 255 8.23 -12.26 -1.29
C ASN A 255 7.35 -11.25 -2.05
N PHE A 256 6.13 -11.65 -2.40
CA PHE A 256 5.21 -10.90 -3.22
C PHE A 256 4.16 -10.19 -2.35
N PHE A 257 4.12 -8.85 -2.41
CA PHE A 257 3.21 -8.04 -1.62
C PHE A 257 2.12 -7.40 -2.48
N LEU A 258 0.87 -7.69 -2.15
CA LEU A 258 -0.29 -7.03 -2.75
C LEU A 258 -0.48 -5.63 -2.14
N VAL A 259 -0.95 -4.69 -2.95
CA VAL A 259 -1.29 -3.35 -2.44
C VAL A 259 -2.41 -3.45 -1.41
N SER A 260 -3.42 -4.30 -1.67
CA SER A 260 -4.54 -4.56 -0.77
C SER A 260 -4.10 -4.99 0.64
N ASP A 261 -2.99 -5.72 0.77
CA ASP A 261 -2.50 -6.16 2.07
C ASP A 261 -1.78 -5.01 2.81
N VAL A 262 -0.95 -4.26 2.10
CA VAL A 262 -0.25 -3.12 2.69
C VAL A 262 -1.22 -2.02 3.17
N ILE A 263 -2.29 -1.74 2.42
CA ILE A 263 -3.26 -0.72 2.82
C ILE A 263 -4.22 -1.15 3.94
N LYS A 264 -4.26 -2.44 4.31
CA LYS A 264 -4.92 -2.88 5.55
C LYS A 264 -4.18 -2.41 6.81
N GLU A 265 -2.86 -2.27 6.72
CA GLU A 265 -2.00 -1.91 7.84
C GLU A 265 -1.61 -0.43 7.84
N TYR A 266 -1.50 0.17 6.66
CA TYR A 266 -1.01 1.53 6.49
C TYR A 266 -2.01 2.40 5.72
N ASN A 267 -2.14 3.67 6.14
CA ASN A 267 -2.87 4.65 5.33
C ASN A 267 -2.29 4.69 3.90
N PRO A 268 -3.14 4.63 2.86
CA PRO A 268 -2.68 4.64 1.47
C PRO A 268 -1.76 5.81 1.11
N MET A 269 -1.90 6.97 1.77
CA MET A 269 -1.02 8.10 1.53
C MET A 269 0.38 7.90 2.13
N ILE A 270 0.51 7.08 3.17
CA ILE A 270 1.82 6.62 3.67
C ILE A 270 2.48 5.74 2.61
N LEU A 271 1.74 4.78 2.03
CA LEU A 271 2.25 3.97 0.93
C LEU A 271 2.62 4.84 -0.28
N ARG A 272 1.77 5.81 -0.65
CA ARG A 272 2.08 6.75 -1.73
C ARG A 272 3.36 7.55 -1.44
N LEU A 273 3.52 8.11 -0.24
CA LEU A 273 4.73 8.83 0.17
C LEU A 273 5.96 7.91 0.17
N PHE A 274 5.81 6.68 0.63
CA PHE A 274 6.86 5.67 0.56
C PHE A 274 7.30 5.41 -0.89
N LEU A 275 6.36 5.24 -1.82
CA LEU A 275 6.65 5.04 -3.24
C LEU A 275 7.34 6.24 -3.89
N LEU A 276 7.13 7.45 -3.34
CA LEU A 276 7.80 8.69 -3.75
C LEU A 276 9.13 8.95 -3.03
N SER A 277 9.50 8.16 -2.03
CA SER A 277 10.73 8.36 -1.24
C SER A 277 12.02 8.05 -2.01
N SER A 278 11.93 7.39 -3.15
CA SER A 278 13.03 7.20 -4.10
C SER A 278 12.72 7.89 -5.42
N GLN A 279 13.74 8.34 -6.14
CA GLN A 279 13.57 8.84 -7.50
C GLN A 279 12.90 7.76 -8.36
N TYR A 280 12.01 8.16 -9.27
CA TYR A 280 11.14 7.22 -9.98
C TYR A 280 11.90 6.11 -10.72
N ARG A 281 13.07 6.42 -11.32
CA ARG A 281 13.90 5.45 -12.05
C ARG A 281 14.74 4.52 -11.17
N SER A 282 14.90 4.85 -9.89
CA SER A 282 15.66 4.05 -8.94
C SER A 282 14.84 2.90 -8.38
N SER A 283 15.49 1.77 -8.13
CA SER A 283 14.85 0.68 -7.38
C SER A 283 14.49 1.13 -5.97
N LEU A 284 13.30 0.75 -5.53
CA LEU A 284 12.78 1.03 -4.19
C LEU A 284 12.78 -0.26 -3.37
N ASN A 285 13.42 -0.24 -2.21
CA ASN A 285 13.43 -1.39 -1.32
C ASN A 285 12.31 -1.28 -0.28
N TYR A 286 11.31 -2.15 -0.38
CA TYR A 286 10.27 -2.29 0.62
C TYR A 286 10.78 -3.08 1.81
N SER A 287 10.62 -2.54 2.99
CA SER A 287 10.79 -3.22 4.27
C SER A 287 9.90 -2.53 5.30
N VAL A 288 9.58 -3.22 6.39
CA VAL A 288 8.79 -2.66 7.50
C VAL A 288 9.42 -1.37 8.04
N ASN A 289 10.74 -1.34 8.18
CA ASN A 289 11.45 -0.13 8.62
C ASN A 289 11.30 1.03 7.63
N ALA A 290 11.36 0.76 6.34
CA ALA A 290 11.26 1.80 5.31
C ALA A 290 9.85 2.41 5.25
N ILE A 291 8.78 1.59 5.28
CA ILE A 291 7.42 2.12 5.29
C ILE A 291 7.08 2.82 6.61
N ASN A 292 7.59 2.34 7.75
CA ASN A 292 7.46 3.03 9.04
C ASN A 292 8.20 4.38 9.06
N HIS A 293 9.31 4.51 8.34
CA HIS A 293 9.96 5.80 8.15
C HIS A 293 9.07 6.77 7.36
N ALA A 294 8.47 6.30 6.27
CA ALA A 294 7.51 7.10 5.48
C ALA A 294 6.27 7.47 6.32
N ARG A 295 5.78 6.56 7.19
CA ARG A 295 4.71 6.85 8.15
C ARG A 295 5.07 8.01 9.05
N LYS A 296 6.23 7.98 9.71
CA LYS A 296 6.68 9.07 10.58
C LYS A 296 6.81 10.41 9.84
N GLN A 297 7.27 10.38 8.59
CA GLN A 297 7.34 11.59 7.76
C GLN A 297 5.93 12.12 7.45
N TYR A 298 5.01 11.26 7.00
CA TYR A 298 3.64 11.63 6.69
C TYR A 298 2.91 12.20 7.90
N GLU A 299 2.96 11.51 9.04
CA GLU A 299 2.39 11.96 10.30
C GLU A 299 2.96 13.32 10.73
N LYS A 300 4.26 13.54 10.59
CA LYS A 300 4.88 14.83 10.89
C LYS A 300 4.33 15.94 9.98
N ILE A 301 4.19 15.68 8.68
CA ILE A 301 3.64 16.64 7.73
C ILE A 301 2.22 17.04 8.16
N ILE A 302 1.36 16.05 8.40
CA ILE A 302 -0.03 16.25 8.79
C ILE A 302 -0.17 16.97 10.13
N ASN A 303 0.57 16.52 11.14
CA ASN A 303 0.52 17.10 12.48
C ASN A 303 1.02 18.54 12.49
N SER A 304 2.05 18.88 11.70
CA SER A 304 2.50 20.26 11.57
C SER A 304 1.40 21.15 11.02
N PHE A 305 0.72 20.71 9.97
CA PHE A 305 -0.36 21.48 9.37
C PHE A 305 -1.53 21.69 10.36
N ARG A 306 -1.99 20.61 11.00
CA ARG A 306 -3.08 20.66 11.97
C ARG A 306 -2.75 21.59 13.13
N LYS A 307 -1.65 21.33 13.84
CA LYS A 307 -1.29 22.10 15.05
C LYS A 307 -1.12 23.59 14.76
N ILE A 308 -0.56 23.95 13.62
CA ILE A 308 -0.38 25.35 13.25
C ILE A 308 -1.71 26.04 12.95
N ASN A 309 -2.63 25.34 12.29
CA ASN A 309 -3.95 25.91 12.00
C ASN A 309 -4.85 26.04 13.25
N GLU A 310 -4.67 25.19 14.27
CA GLU A 310 -5.36 25.25 15.55
C GLU A 310 -4.91 26.43 16.43
N ILE A 311 -3.68 26.93 16.28
CA ILE A 311 -3.18 28.07 17.05
C ILE A 311 -3.92 29.34 16.58
N PRO A 312 -4.52 30.16 17.47
CA PRO A 312 -5.08 31.45 17.09
C PRO A 312 -4.05 32.32 16.38
N SER A 313 -4.48 33.10 15.39
CA SER A 313 -3.61 34.03 14.69
C SER A 313 -3.60 35.41 15.36
N ASP A 314 -2.50 36.15 15.22
CA ASP A 314 -2.37 37.55 15.60
C ASP A 314 -2.27 38.44 14.34
N ASN A 315 -2.78 39.64 14.42
CA ASN A 315 -2.60 40.65 13.36
C ASN A 315 -1.18 41.23 13.34
N LYS A 316 -0.41 41.03 14.43
CA LYS A 316 1.00 41.48 14.51
C LYS A 316 1.92 40.37 14.05
N GLU A 317 2.70 40.66 13.01
CA GLU A 317 3.72 39.77 12.49
C GLU A 317 5.05 40.00 13.23
N SER A 318 5.57 38.98 13.94
CA SER A 318 6.91 39.05 14.53
C SER A 318 7.97 38.81 13.44
N GLU A 319 9.21 39.27 13.70
CA GLU A 319 10.34 39.08 12.78
C GLU A 319 10.56 37.61 12.46
N GLU A 320 10.49 36.72 13.48
CA GLU A 320 10.65 35.27 13.29
C GLU A 320 9.54 34.68 12.40
N ILE A 321 8.30 35.17 12.48
CA ILE A 321 7.18 34.72 11.63
C ILE A 321 7.39 35.24 10.19
N SER A 322 7.83 36.48 10.02
CA SER A 322 8.18 37.04 8.71
C SER A 322 9.29 36.23 8.03
N ASP A 323 10.36 35.86 8.78
CA ASP A 323 11.41 34.97 8.31
C ASP A 323 10.91 33.60 7.86
N LEU A 324 9.89 33.04 8.55
CA LEU A 324 9.28 31.77 8.16
C LEU A 324 8.53 31.89 6.83
N ILE A 325 7.87 33.02 6.56
CA ILE A 325 7.20 33.25 5.26
C ILE A 325 8.25 33.23 4.14
N MET A 326 9.37 33.92 4.31
CA MET A 326 10.47 33.90 3.32
C MET A 326 11.03 32.48 3.13
N LYS A 327 11.17 31.70 4.21
CA LYS A 327 11.63 30.30 4.12
C LYS A 327 10.63 29.39 3.41
N ILE A 328 9.33 29.65 3.48
CA ILE A 328 8.33 28.94 2.68
C ILE A 328 8.58 29.22 1.20
N ASP A 329 8.72 30.49 0.79
CA ASP A 329 8.99 30.87 -0.60
C ASP A 329 10.28 30.24 -1.14
N GLU A 330 11.37 30.29 -0.35
CA GLU A 330 12.63 29.62 -0.72
C GLU A 330 12.48 28.10 -0.85
N SER A 331 11.67 27.49 -0.01
CA SER A 331 11.44 26.04 -0.04
C SER A 331 10.60 25.64 -1.24
N GLU A 332 9.60 26.42 -1.62
CA GLU A 332 8.85 26.23 -2.86
C GLU A 332 9.77 26.24 -4.09
N LEU A 333 10.66 27.22 -4.19
CA LEU A 333 11.65 27.28 -5.28
C LEU A 333 12.57 26.05 -5.30
N LYS A 334 13.06 25.62 -4.13
CA LYS A 334 13.92 24.42 -4.02
C LYS A 334 13.19 23.13 -4.39
N ILE A 335 11.90 23.01 -4.04
CA ILE A 335 11.06 21.88 -4.45
C ILE A 335 10.90 21.89 -5.98
N ILE A 336 10.60 23.04 -6.59
CA ILE A 336 10.47 23.17 -8.04
C ILE A 336 11.79 22.80 -8.72
N GLN A 337 12.93 23.31 -8.24
CA GLN A 337 14.25 22.97 -8.76
C GLN A 337 14.54 21.46 -8.68
N ALA A 338 14.22 20.82 -7.57
CA ALA A 338 14.39 19.38 -7.41
C ALA A 338 13.48 18.59 -8.36
N MET A 339 12.26 19.06 -8.59
CA MET A 339 11.33 18.42 -9.52
C MET A 339 11.68 18.68 -10.98
N ASP A 340 12.29 19.84 -11.31
CA ASP A 340 12.83 20.15 -12.64
C ASP A 340 14.08 19.28 -12.96
N ASP A 341 14.79 18.81 -11.92
CA ASP A 341 15.91 17.87 -12.03
C ASP A 341 15.38 16.42 -12.03
N ASP A 342 14.80 16.02 -13.13
CA ASP A 342 14.32 14.66 -13.41
C ASP A 342 13.37 14.10 -12.31
N PHE A 343 12.44 14.94 -11.86
CA PHE A 343 11.43 14.57 -10.86
C PHE A 343 12.04 14.02 -9.56
N ASN A 344 13.03 14.70 -8.99
CA ASN A 344 13.79 14.27 -7.82
C ASN A 344 13.00 14.43 -6.52
N THR A 345 12.04 13.53 -6.30
CA THR A 345 11.17 13.53 -5.12
C THR A 345 11.91 13.39 -3.80
N PRO A 346 13.01 12.59 -3.66
CA PRO A 346 13.75 12.52 -2.40
C PRO A 346 14.26 13.88 -1.92
N ILE A 347 14.84 14.68 -2.82
CA ILE A 347 15.32 16.04 -2.48
C ILE A 347 14.13 16.94 -2.13
N ALA A 348 13.08 16.91 -2.93
CA ALA A 348 11.88 17.72 -2.68
C ALA A 348 11.24 17.39 -1.31
N ILE A 349 11.09 16.12 -0.94
CA ILE A 349 10.58 15.68 0.38
C ILE A 349 11.53 16.13 1.50
N ALA A 350 12.86 16.03 1.31
CA ALA A 350 13.81 16.49 2.30
C ALA A 350 13.70 18.01 2.57
N VAL A 351 13.43 18.81 1.54
CA VAL A 351 13.17 20.26 1.68
C VAL A 351 11.90 20.49 2.51
N VAL A 352 10.82 19.79 2.23
CA VAL A 352 9.57 19.86 3.02
C VAL A 352 9.84 19.53 4.48
N MET A 353 10.53 18.41 4.77
CA MET A 353 10.81 17.98 6.14
C MET A 353 11.72 18.95 6.90
N LYS A 354 12.65 19.62 6.20
CA LYS A 354 13.51 20.66 6.79
C LYS A 354 12.71 21.91 7.14
N LEU A 355 11.86 22.37 6.23
CA LEU A 355 10.99 23.55 6.45
C LEU A 355 10.05 23.29 7.64
N LEU A 356 9.36 22.17 7.69
CA LEU A 356 8.44 21.84 8.77
C LEU A 356 9.15 21.73 10.14
N ARG A 357 10.41 21.28 10.18
CA ARG A 357 11.20 21.30 11.41
C ARG A 357 11.44 22.73 11.90
N GLN A 358 11.76 23.67 11.01
CA GLN A 358 11.98 25.07 11.36
C GLN A 358 10.69 25.75 11.84
N ILE A 359 9.59 25.52 11.13
CA ILE A 359 8.28 26.07 11.49
C ILE A 359 7.83 25.54 12.87
N ASN A 360 7.90 24.23 13.09
CA ASN A 360 7.52 23.62 14.37
C ASN A 360 8.37 24.14 15.53
N GLY A 361 9.67 24.31 15.33
CA GLY A 361 10.58 24.87 16.34
C GLY A 361 10.22 26.30 16.75
N ILE A 362 9.70 27.13 15.84
CA ILE A 362 9.32 28.51 16.15
C ILE A 362 7.89 28.59 16.64
N VAL A 363 6.93 28.01 15.90
CA VAL A 363 5.50 28.19 16.19
C VAL A 363 5.05 27.28 17.34
N ILE A 364 5.46 26.02 17.37
CA ILE A 364 4.98 25.05 18.37
C ILE A 364 5.86 25.07 19.63
N GLU A 365 7.20 24.89 19.46
CA GLU A 365 8.11 24.75 20.62
C GLU A 365 8.35 26.09 21.33
N LYS A 366 8.65 27.17 20.57
CA LYS A 366 8.81 28.52 21.14
C LYS A 366 7.49 29.25 21.36
N LYS A 367 6.34 28.63 21.00
CA LYS A 367 4.98 29.19 21.17
C LYS A 367 4.80 30.58 20.54
N LYS A 368 5.45 30.84 19.39
CA LYS A 368 5.23 32.09 18.65
C LYS A 368 3.89 32.03 17.93
N ILE A 369 3.07 33.07 18.10
CA ILE A 369 1.75 33.12 17.50
C ILE A 369 1.90 33.42 16.00
N PRO A 370 1.30 32.60 15.10
CA PRO A 370 1.36 32.82 13.66
C PRO A 370 0.49 34.02 13.26
N SER A 371 0.94 34.81 12.27
CA SER A 371 0.10 35.84 11.66
C SER A 371 -0.89 35.23 10.66
N GLU A 372 -1.99 35.94 10.35
CA GLU A 372 -2.94 35.55 9.30
C GLU A 372 -2.22 35.32 7.95
N LYS A 373 -1.28 36.23 7.62
CA LYS A 373 -0.47 36.13 6.40
C LYS A 373 0.38 34.86 6.36
N PHE A 374 0.99 34.50 7.51
CA PHE A 374 1.74 33.25 7.62
C PHE A 374 0.84 32.02 7.40
N LYS A 375 -0.33 31.97 8.05
CA LYS A 375 -1.28 30.85 7.89
C LYS A 375 -1.77 30.72 6.45
N ALA A 376 -2.08 31.85 5.79
CA ALA A 376 -2.48 31.86 4.38
C ALA A 376 -1.37 31.27 3.50
N LYS A 377 -0.12 31.74 3.67
CA LYS A 377 1.04 31.26 2.92
C LYS A 377 1.36 29.79 3.21
N PHE A 378 1.22 29.37 4.46
CA PHE A 378 1.42 27.98 4.85
C PHE A 378 0.35 27.05 4.25
N SER A 379 -0.89 27.47 4.21
CA SER A 379 -1.97 26.73 3.54
C SER A 379 -1.76 26.65 2.03
N GLU A 380 -1.31 27.73 1.39
CA GLU A 380 -0.94 27.74 -0.04
C GLU A 380 0.19 26.75 -0.34
N PHE A 381 1.22 26.71 0.51
CA PHE A 381 2.31 25.73 0.41
C PHE A 381 1.79 24.28 0.41
N PHE A 382 0.84 23.93 1.28
CA PHE A 382 0.23 22.60 1.30
C PHE A 382 -0.59 22.30 0.05
N GLN A 383 -1.27 23.31 -0.53
CA GLN A 383 -1.96 23.15 -1.81
C GLN A 383 -0.96 22.85 -2.96
N ILE A 384 0.24 23.48 -2.94
CA ILE A 384 1.30 23.18 -3.89
C ILE A 384 1.79 21.74 -3.72
N LEU A 385 2.02 21.28 -2.47
CA LEU A 385 2.40 19.91 -2.19
C LEU A 385 1.34 18.91 -2.69
N GLU A 386 0.04 19.19 -2.51
CA GLU A 386 -1.03 18.34 -3.04
C GLU A 386 -1.02 18.32 -4.57
N LYS A 387 -0.88 19.46 -5.22
CA LYS A 387 -0.83 19.54 -6.68
C LYS A 387 0.32 18.69 -7.24
N ILE A 388 1.48 18.68 -6.59
CA ILE A 388 2.68 17.98 -7.05
C ILE A 388 2.66 16.50 -6.61
N PHE A 389 2.51 16.22 -5.31
CA PHE A 389 2.71 14.87 -4.76
C PHE A 389 1.41 14.07 -4.63
N GLY A 390 0.25 14.73 -4.57
CA GLY A 390 -1.04 14.06 -4.41
C GLY A 390 -1.20 13.30 -3.11
N ILE A 391 -0.62 13.79 -2.02
CA ILE A 391 -0.61 13.12 -0.71
C ILE A 391 -1.68 13.63 0.28
N PHE A 392 -2.55 14.55 -0.17
CA PHE A 392 -3.63 15.13 0.64
C PHE A 392 -4.96 15.10 -0.12
N PRO A 393 -5.54 13.92 -0.41
CA PRO A 393 -6.79 13.84 -1.16
C PRO A 393 -7.90 14.62 -0.44
N ASN A 394 -8.55 15.55 -1.15
CA ASN A 394 -9.60 16.44 -0.59
C ASN A 394 -9.12 17.28 0.61
N LEU A 395 -8.12 18.13 0.40
CA LEU A 395 -7.52 19.00 1.42
C LEU A 395 -8.56 19.65 2.35
N GLU A 396 -9.67 20.19 1.84
CA GLU A 396 -10.73 20.79 2.66
C GLU A 396 -11.48 19.77 3.51
N LYS A 397 -11.89 18.62 2.93
CA LYS A 397 -12.50 17.53 3.67
C LYS A 397 -11.49 16.80 4.55
N PHE A 398 -10.25 16.70 4.10
CA PHE A 398 -9.15 16.10 4.83
C PHE A 398 -8.94 16.82 6.18
N PHE A 399 -9.03 18.14 6.23
CA PHE A 399 -8.88 18.90 7.45
C PHE A 399 -10.16 19.03 8.27
N GLN A 400 -11.34 18.87 7.64
CA GLN A 400 -12.63 18.83 8.35
C GLN A 400 -12.97 17.42 8.87
N SER A 401 -12.50 16.37 8.20
CA SER A 401 -12.76 14.97 8.52
C SER A 401 -11.52 14.20 8.98
N TRP A 402 -10.42 14.90 9.26
CA TRP A 402 -9.22 14.24 9.73
C TRP A 402 -9.31 13.91 11.21
N MET A 403 -10.09 12.95 11.47
CA MET A 403 -9.74 11.82 12.32
C MET A 403 -8.73 10.96 11.54
N PRO A 404 -7.68 10.43 12.17
CA PRO A 404 -6.80 9.52 11.49
C PRO A 404 -7.69 8.45 10.85
N ASN A 405 -7.82 8.51 9.51
CA ASN A 405 -8.22 7.37 8.75
C ASN A 405 -7.07 6.36 8.88
N SER A 406 -6.90 5.89 10.10
CA SER A 406 -6.32 4.59 10.24
C SER A 406 -7.34 3.69 9.56
N PHE A 407 -6.92 2.90 8.61
CA PHE A 407 -7.61 1.69 8.19
C PHE A 407 -7.81 0.74 9.39
N ASP A 408 -7.60 1.22 10.57
CA ASP A 408 -7.81 0.65 11.86
C ASP A 408 -9.19 1.12 12.34
N ASP A 409 -10.19 0.26 12.18
CA ASP A 409 -11.55 0.43 12.71
C ASP A 409 -11.56 0.88 14.18
N ARG A 410 -10.50 0.61 14.92
CA ARG A 410 -10.31 1.00 16.31
C ARG A 410 -10.10 2.50 16.49
N GLY A 411 -9.33 3.17 15.63
CA GLY A 411 -9.19 4.63 15.69
C GLY A 411 -10.51 5.33 15.43
N ILE A 412 -11.30 4.82 14.47
CA ILE A 412 -12.65 5.30 14.19
C ILE A 412 -13.57 5.07 15.40
N LEU A 413 -13.48 3.89 16.03
CA LEU A 413 -14.28 3.53 17.18
C LEU A 413 -13.95 4.40 18.41
N ILE A 414 -12.65 4.66 18.68
CA ILE A 414 -12.21 5.57 19.75
C ILE A 414 -12.85 6.94 19.59
N ASN A 415 -12.80 7.51 18.40
CA ASN A 415 -13.34 8.84 18.14
C ASN A 415 -14.86 8.87 18.29
N LYS A 416 -15.58 7.87 17.77
CA LYS A 416 -17.04 7.74 17.96
C LYS A 416 -17.41 7.63 19.44
N LEU A 417 -16.63 6.91 20.24
CA LEU A 417 -16.84 6.79 21.67
C LEU A 417 -16.60 8.12 22.42
N ILE A 418 -15.57 8.88 22.03
CA ILE A 418 -15.30 10.22 22.60
C ILE A 418 -16.42 11.21 22.25
N ASP A 419 -16.90 11.20 21.00
CA ASP A 419 -18.02 12.03 20.56
C ASP A 419 -19.28 11.69 21.34
N MET A 420 -19.58 10.39 21.55
CA MET A 420 -20.69 9.92 22.36
C MET A 420 -20.60 10.43 23.82
N PHE A 421 -19.40 10.40 24.43
CA PHE A 421 -19.19 10.98 25.76
C PHE A 421 -19.53 12.50 25.79
N SER A 422 -19.14 13.22 24.75
CA SER A 422 -19.37 14.65 24.64
C SER A 422 -20.87 14.96 24.51
N GLU A 423 -21.60 14.17 23.70
CA GLU A 423 -23.06 14.31 23.57
C GLU A 423 -23.80 13.95 24.86
N VAL A 424 -23.46 12.80 25.47
CA VAL A 424 -24.06 12.38 26.75
C VAL A 424 -23.83 13.43 27.82
N ARG A 425 -22.63 14.01 27.91
CA ARG A 425 -22.32 15.09 28.85
C ARG A 425 -23.18 16.33 28.60
N SER A 426 -23.40 16.74 27.35
CA SER A 426 -24.26 17.90 27.02
C SER A 426 -25.69 17.65 27.46
N LYS A 427 -26.26 16.49 27.11
CA LYS A 427 -27.65 16.13 27.48
C LYS A 427 -27.85 15.98 28.98
N LEU A 428 -26.88 15.45 29.71
CA LEU A 428 -26.93 15.41 31.18
C LEU A 428 -26.98 16.82 31.79
N ARG A 429 -26.26 17.78 31.21
CA ARG A 429 -26.31 19.18 31.66
C ARG A 429 -27.65 19.86 31.36
N GLU A 430 -28.21 19.62 30.17
CA GLU A 430 -29.54 20.12 29.80
C GLU A 430 -30.62 19.58 30.71
N ASN A 431 -30.45 18.39 31.25
CA ASN A 431 -31.39 17.78 32.23
C ASN A 431 -30.97 18.00 33.69
N ASN A 432 -30.06 18.95 33.97
CA ASN A 432 -29.59 19.34 35.31
C ASN A 432 -28.90 18.20 36.11
N VAL A 433 -28.34 17.18 35.44
CA VAL A 433 -27.60 16.09 36.09
C VAL A 433 -26.10 16.42 36.05
N PHE A 434 -25.72 17.41 36.83
CA PHE A 434 -24.38 18.01 36.82
C PHE A 434 -23.29 17.06 37.35
N ASP A 435 -23.59 16.28 38.39
CA ASP A 435 -22.66 15.32 39.00
C ASP A 435 -22.15 14.28 38.01
N LEU A 436 -22.99 13.69 37.18
CA LEU A 436 -22.61 12.76 36.15
C LEU A 436 -21.91 13.47 34.97
N SER A 437 -22.38 14.65 34.56
CA SER A 437 -21.69 15.44 33.53
C SER A 437 -20.27 15.84 33.94
N ASP A 438 -20.06 16.20 35.22
CA ASP A 438 -18.73 16.52 35.73
C ASP A 438 -17.84 15.28 35.89
N ASN A 439 -18.41 14.14 36.24
CA ASN A 439 -17.70 12.88 36.24
C ASN A 439 -17.17 12.52 34.84
N ILE A 440 -17.97 12.66 33.79
CA ILE A 440 -17.54 12.45 32.39
C ILE A 440 -16.42 13.43 32.03
N ARG A 441 -16.55 14.72 32.35
CA ARG A 441 -15.52 15.73 32.12
C ARG A 441 -14.21 15.36 32.80
N ASN A 442 -14.25 14.97 34.08
CA ASN A 442 -13.07 14.61 34.84
C ASN A 442 -12.43 13.32 34.30
N TYR A 443 -13.25 12.35 33.85
CA TYR A 443 -12.75 11.15 33.20
C TYR A 443 -12.02 11.49 31.90
N LEU A 444 -12.63 12.29 31.04
CA LEU A 444 -12.01 12.70 29.76
C LEU A 444 -10.71 13.50 29.99
N ASN A 445 -10.71 14.42 30.96
CA ASN A 445 -9.49 15.18 31.31
C ASN A 445 -8.38 14.24 31.82
N ASN A 446 -8.70 13.35 32.77
CA ASN A 446 -7.74 12.35 33.27
C ASN A 446 -7.26 11.39 32.18
N PHE A 447 -8.14 11.04 31.23
CA PHE A 447 -7.83 10.24 30.08
C PHE A 447 -6.79 10.94 29.18
N TRP A 448 -6.98 12.24 28.89
CA TRP A 448 -6.03 13.04 28.10
C TRP A 448 -4.69 13.27 28.84
N GLU A 449 -4.73 13.59 30.14
CA GLU A 449 -3.53 13.85 30.93
C GLU A 449 -2.68 12.60 31.18
N LYS A 450 -3.31 11.45 31.47
CA LYS A 450 -2.57 10.20 31.77
C LYS A 450 -1.97 9.52 30.56
N LYS A 451 -2.55 9.73 29.38
CA LYS A 451 -2.19 8.95 28.20
C LYS A 451 -1.16 9.66 27.32
N GLU A 452 -0.83 10.98 27.58
CA GLU A 452 0.00 11.75 26.63
C GLU A 452 -0.35 11.41 25.16
N LEU A 453 -1.64 11.06 24.97
CA LEU A 453 -2.11 10.43 23.76
C LEU A 453 -2.28 11.50 22.71
N ASP A 454 -1.26 11.65 21.95
CA ASP A 454 -1.42 12.00 20.57
C ASP A 454 -2.11 10.80 19.86
N LEU A 455 -3.44 10.76 19.89
CA LEU A 455 -4.25 9.75 19.17
C LEU A 455 -3.94 9.72 17.67
N SER A 456 -3.24 10.75 17.17
CA SER A 456 -2.74 10.85 15.82
C SER A 456 -1.45 10.07 15.59
N LEU A 457 -0.70 9.76 16.66
CA LEU A 457 0.59 9.07 16.59
C LEU A 457 0.38 7.64 17.07
N GLY A 458 -0.16 6.81 16.20
CA GLY A 458 -0.26 5.38 16.36
C GLY A 458 0.52 4.77 17.52
N GLY A 459 -0.07 4.73 18.70
CA GLY A 459 0.28 3.73 19.69
C GLY A 459 0.24 2.37 19.01
N ASN A 460 1.00 1.39 19.51
CA ASN A 460 0.91 0.08 18.94
C ASN A 460 -0.56 -0.39 19.01
N PHE A 461 -0.94 -1.33 18.17
CA PHE A 461 -2.30 -1.84 18.05
C PHE A 461 -2.90 -2.24 19.41
N ASP A 462 -2.08 -2.66 20.35
CA ASP A 462 -2.45 -3.11 21.70
C ASP A 462 -2.90 -1.97 22.62
N GLU A 463 -2.28 -0.79 22.54
CA GLU A 463 -2.71 0.37 23.34
C GLU A 463 -4.07 0.91 22.92
N ARG A 464 -4.39 0.86 21.62
CA ARG A 464 -5.71 1.29 21.12
C ARG A 464 -6.83 0.36 21.58
N GLY A 465 -6.59 -0.95 21.65
CA GLY A 465 -7.55 -1.91 22.21
C GLY A 465 -7.87 -1.62 23.68
N LYS A 466 -6.85 -1.34 24.48
CA LYS A 466 -7.03 -0.95 25.89
C LYS A 466 -7.83 0.35 26.03
N ILE A 467 -7.58 1.32 25.16
CA ILE A 467 -8.31 2.59 25.11
C ILE A 467 -9.80 2.37 24.81
N ILE A 468 -10.12 1.57 23.80
CA ILE A 468 -11.50 1.23 23.44
C ILE A 468 -12.21 0.57 24.63
N LEU A 469 -11.57 -0.41 25.25
CA LEU A 469 -12.13 -1.13 26.39
C LEU A 469 -12.40 -0.18 27.59
N ASP A 470 -11.45 0.70 27.93
CA ASP A 470 -11.60 1.70 28.98
C ASP A 470 -12.77 2.66 28.70
N LEU A 471 -12.92 3.11 27.45
CA LEU A 471 -14.01 4.00 27.04
C LEU A 471 -15.38 3.31 27.14
N ILE A 472 -15.50 2.08 26.63
CA ILE A 472 -16.74 1.29 26.69
C ILE A 472 -17.13 1.00 28.15
N GLN A 473 -16.19 0.53 28.97
CA GLN A 473 -16.45 0.29 30.40
C GLN A 473 -16.90 1.53 31.15
N THR A 474 -16.37 2.69 30.78
CA THR A 474 -16.77 3.96 31.39
C THR A 474 -18.17 4.38 30.96
N LEU A 475 -18.54 4.19 29.68
CA LEU A 475 -19.92 4.41 29.19
C LEU A 475 -20.93 3.51 29.91
N ILE A 476 -20.61 2.22 30.10
CA ILE A 476 -21.44 1.29 30.85
C ILE A 476 -21.60 1.73 32.31
N LYS A 477 -20.52 2.20 32.96
CA LYS A 477 -20.59 2.75 34.32
C LYS A 477 -21.48 3.99 34.39
N VAL A 478 -21.39 4.89 33.43
CA VAL A 478 -22.26 6.08 33.33
C VAL A 478 -23.71 5.65 33.15
N ARG A 479 -23.99 4.70 32.23
CA ARG A 479 -25.33 4.15 31.98
C ARG A 479 -25.93 3.55 33.26
N ASN A 480 -25.18 2.75 34.00
CA ASN A 480 -25.66 2.16 35.25
C ASN A 480 -25.96 3.24 36.29
N LYS A 481 -25.11 4.28 36.41
CA LYS A 481 -25.39 5.42 37.32
C LYS A 481 -26.59 6.28 36.89
N ILE A 482 -26.88 6.37 35.61
CA ILE A 482 -28.13 7.02 35.12
C ILE A 482 -29.34 6.23 35.59
N LYS A 483 -29.30 4.89 35.53
CA LYS A 483 -30.39 4.00 35.99
C LYS A 483 -30.65 4.08 37.49
N GLU A 484 -29.64 4.41 38.30
CA GLU A 484 -29.72 4.56 39.77
C GLU A 484 -30.25 5.92 40.23
N LYS A 485 -30.51 6.86 39.32
CA LYS A 485 -30.99 8.23 39.70
C LYS A 485 -32.51 8.25 39.95
N ASP A 486 -32.93 9.00 40.97
CA ASP A 486 -34.35 9.16 41.36
C ASP A 486 -35.21 9.76 40.22
N ASN A 487 -34.60 10.50 39.31
CA ASN A 487 -35.27 11.10 38.15
C ASN A 487 -35.06 10.32 36.84
N TYR A 488 -34.84 8.98 36.93
CA TYR A 488 -34.53 8.14 35.79
C TYR A 488 -35.51 8.29 34.62
N ASP A 489 -36.81 8.35 34.89
CA ASP A 489 -37.84 8.51 33.86
C ASP A 489 -37.67 9.79 33.01
N GLN A 490 -37.09 10.86 33.59
CA GLN A 490 -36.82 12.10 32.88
C GLN A 490 -35.57 12.05 32.01
N ILE A 491 -34.63 11.18 32.36
CA ILE A 491 -33.32 11.05 31.69
C ILE A 491 -33.14 9.70 30.96
N LYS A 492 -34.21 8.87 30.92
CA LYS A 492 -34.22 7.58 30.26
C LYS A 492 -33.82 7.66 28.79
N SER A 493 -34.17 8.75 28.10
CA SER A 493 -33.76 8.97 26.71
C SER A 493 -32.25 8.96 26.51
N ILE A 494 -31.46 9.32 27.55
CA ILE A 494 -29.98 9.31 27.51
C ILE A 494 -29.48 7.87 27.64
N ASP A 495 -30.11 7.05 28.50
CA ASP A 495 -29.79 5.60 28.61
C ASP A 495 -30.10 4.86 27.31
N ASP A 496 -31.26 5.14 26.71
CA ASP A 496 -31.69 4.55 25.44
C ASP A 496 -30.74 4.96 24.29
N GLU A 497 -30.28 6.21 24.27
CA GLU A 497 -29.33 6.70 23.26
C GLU A 497 -27.93 6.05 23.38
N ILE A 498 -27.41 5.92 24.61
CA ILE A 498 -26.15 5.19 24.85
C ILE A 498 -26.30 3.74 24.39
N SER A 499 -27.43 3.10 24.71
CA SER A 499 -27.72 1.71 24.31
C SER A 499 -27.79 1.55 22.79
N THR A 500 -28.51 2.44 22.11
CA THR A 500 -28.65 2.44 20.64
C THR A 500 -27.30 2.68 19.97
N SER A 501 -26.54 3.68 20.44
CA SER A 501 -25.23 3.97 19.86
C SER A 501 -24.22 2.84 20.07
N LEU A 502 -24.21 2.19 21.23
CA LEU A 502 -23.39 0.98 21.46
C LEU A 502 -23.80 -0.17 20.52
N HIS A 503 -25.10 -0.38 20.32
CA HIS A 503 -25.61 -1.40 19.41
C HIS A 503 -25.26 -1.12 17.95
N GLU A 504 -25.38 0.13 17.49
CA GLU A 504 -24.96 0.57 16.14
C GLU A 504 -23.46 0.39 15.89
N LEU A 505 -22.64 0.43 16.95
CA LEU A 505 -21.20 0.14 16.91
C LEU A 505 -20.91 -1.37 16.94
N GLY A 506 -21.95 -2.25 16.95
CA GLY A 506 -21.80 -3.70 17.06
C GLY A 506 -21.44 -4.18 18.48
N LEU A 507 -21.63 -3.32 19.49
CA LEU A 507 -21.34 -3.59 20.90
C LEU A 507 -22.67 -3.82 21.62
N GLY A 508 -23.12 -5.08 21.74
CA GLY A 508 -24.36 -5.46 22.44
C GLY A 508 -24.29 -5.29 23.97
N GLU A 509 -25.41 -5.59 24.68
CA GLU A 509 -25.51 -5.49 26.15
C GLU A 509 -24.55 -6.43 26.90
N GLU A 510 -24.24 -7.58 26.34
CA GLU A 510 -23.13 -8.42 26.76
C GLU A 510 -21.94 -8.07 25.88
N LEU A 511 -20.91 -7.47 26.50
CA LEU A 511 -19.63 -7.20 25.84
C LEU A 511 -19.15 -8.52 25.23
N ASP A 512 -19.32 -8.69 23.93
CA ASP A 512 -18.57 -9.71 23.24
C ASP A 512 -17.11 -9.21 23.14
N LEU A 513 -16.36 -9.47 24.21
CA LEU A 513 -14.93 -9.19 24.38
C LEU A 513 -14.09 -9.73 23.20
N LYS A 514 -14.70 -10.58 22.36
CA LYS A 514 -14.07 -11.11 21.14
C LYS A 514 -13.74 -10.03 20.11
N ILE A 515 -14.42 -8.90 20.08
CA ILE A 515 -14.19 -7.86 19.06
C ILE A 515 -13.13 -6.87 19.51
N ALA A 516 -13.14 -6.41 20.76
CA ALA A 516 -12.22 -5.38 21.25
C ALA A 516 -10.97 -5.93 21.97
N GLY A 517 -11.11 -7.02 22.75
CA GLY A 517 -10.03 -7.59 23.57
C GLY A 517 -9.21 -8.66 22.87
N SER A 518 -9.77 -9.34 21.88
CA SER A 518 -9.23 -10.60 21.36
C SER A 518 -7.86 -10.48 20.67
N PHE A 519 -7.55 -9.36 20.05
CA PHE A 519 -6.26 -9.19 19.35
C PHE A 519 -5.13 -8.87 20.34
N ASP A 520 -5.41 -8.07 21.35
CA ASP A 520 -4.45 -7.67 22.38
C ASP A 520 -4.19 -8.79 23.38
N GLU A 521 -5.26 -9.49 23.80
CA GLU A 521 -5.14 -10.66 24.68
C GLU A 521 -4.37 -11.80 24.01
N ARG A 522 -4.55 -12.00 22.70
CA ARG A 522 -3.79 -12.98 21.92
C ARG A 522 -2.31 -12.61 21.80
N GLY A 523 -1.97 -11.34 21.56
CA GLY A 523 -0.59 -10.85 21.55
C GLY A 523 0.06 -11.02 22.93
N GLU A 524 -0.66 -10.66 24.00
CA GLU A 524 -0.20 -10.85 25.38
C GLU A 524 -0.03 -12.33 25.74
N LEU A 525 -0.95 -13.20 25.29
CA LEU A 525 -0.87 -14.63 25.47
C LEU A 525 0.33 -15.23 24.72
N ILE A 526 0.57 -14.84 23.48
CA ILE A 526 1.75 -15.26 22.71
C ILE A 526 3.04 -14.91 23.48
N ASN A 527 3.18 -13.67 23.97
CA ASN A 527 4.35 -13.25 24.73
C ASN A 527 4.51 -14.03 26.04
N LYS A 528 3.39 -14.33 26.73
CA LYS A 528 3.42 -15.17 27.94
C LYS A 528 3.86 -16.60 27.63
N LEU A 529 3.36 -17.19 26.55
CA LEU A 529 3.77 -18.53 26.09
C LEU A 529 5.25 -18.58 25.73
N LEU A 530 5.76 -17.61 24.97
CA LEU A 530 7.19 -17.50 24.64
C LEU A 530 8.06 -17.34 25.90
N THR A 531 7.59 -16.57 26.88
CA THR A 531 8.29 -16.41 28.18
C THR A 531 8.42 -17.73 28.93
N ILE A 532 7.41 -18.61 28.87
CA ILE A 532 7.47 -19.96 29.46
C ILE A 532 8.63 -20.75 28.83
N PHE A 533 8.77 -20.74 27.49
CA PHE A 533 9.87 -21.42 26.79
C PHE A 533 11.24 -20.90 27.23
N VAL A 534 11.41 -19.58 27.37
CA VAL A 534 12.67 -18.96 27.84
C VAL A 534 13.00 -19.44 29.23
N ASN A 535 12.01 -19.49 30.14
CA ASN A 535 12.21 -19.93 31.52
C ASN A 535 12.51 -21.42 31.60
N VAL A 536 11.82 -22.26 30.82
CA VAL A 536 12.09 -23.71 30.71
C VAL A 536 13.52 -23.95 30.21
N ARG A 537 13.93 -23.25 29.12
CA ARG A 537 15.31 -23.31 28.61
C ARG A 537 16.33 -22.95 29.66
N SER A 538 16.11 -21.87 30.42
CA SER A 538 17.01 -21.45 31.50
C SER A 538 17.08 -22.48 32.61
N SER A 539 15.95 -23.08 33.02
CA SER A 539 15.90 -24.13 34.04
C SER A 539 16.62 -25.40 33.60
N LEU A 540 16.48 -25.82 32.35
CA LEU A 540 17.19 -26.97 31.77
C LEU A 540 18.70 -26.72 31.71
N ARG A 541 19.12 -25.51 31.33
CA ARG A 541 20.53 -25.11 31.31
C ARG A 541 21.17 -25.19 32.71
N ASN A 542 20.44 -24.73 33.73
CA ASN A 542 20.90 -24.78 35.12
C ASN A 542 20.98 -26.21 35.65
N GLN A 543 20.25 -27.16 35.07
CA GLN A 543 20.28 -28.57 35.41
C GLN A 543 21.22 -29.39 34.54
N GLY A 544 21.95 -28.77 33.60
CA GLY A 544 22.91 -29.44 32.71
C GLY A 544 22.27 -30.36 31.64
N VAL A 545 20.99 -30.15 31.32
CA VAL A 545 20.25 -30.99 30.35
C VAL A 545 20.28 -30.31 28.99
N PHE A 546 21.42 -30.39 28.31
CA PHE A 546 21.64 -29.65 27.03
C PHE A 546 20.90 -30.26 25.86
N ASP A 547 20.81 -31.58 25.75
CA ASP A 547 20.12 -32.25 24.62
C ASP A 547 18.63 -31.83 24.48
N THR A 548 17.95 -31.59 25.60
CA THR A 548 16.57 -31.11 25.60
C THR A 548 16.47 -29.63 25.24
N ILE A 549 17.51 -28.84 25.58
CA ILE A 549 17.61 -27.45 25.17
C ILE A 549 17.73 -27.34 23.64
N ASP A 550 18.58 -28.22 23.05
CA ASP A 550 18.80 -28.21 21.61
C ASP A 550 17.52 -28.56 20.85
N ILE A 551 16.75 -29.56 21.31
CA ILE A 551 15.43 -29.90 20.74
C ILE A 551 14.45 -28.71 20.82
N ILE A 552 14.34 -28.05 21.99
CA ILE A 552 13.46 -26.89 22.17
C ILE A 552 13.91 -25.73 21.28
N CYS A 553 15.21 -25.49 21.15
CA CYS A 553 15.75 -24.43 20.30
C CYS A 553 15.53 -24.72 18.83
N GLU A 554 15.60 -25.99 18.41
CA GLU A 554 15.36 -26.41 17.04
C GLU A 554 13.86 -26.31 16.68
N ASP A 555 12.98 -26.81 17.55
CA ASP A 555 11.53 -26.69 17.41
C ASP A 555 11.07 -25.20 17.37
N LEU A 556 11.64 -24.32 18.23
CA LEU A 556 11.38 -22.88 18.20
C LEU A 556 11.94 -22.20 16.94
N ARG A 557 13.13 -22.61 16.47
CA ARG A 557 13.70 -22.09 15.23
C ARG A 557 12.84 -22.48 14.04
N ASP A 558 12.40 -23.74 13.95
CA ASP A 558 11.49 -24.23 12.92
C ASP A 558 10.14 -23.51 12.97
N PHE A 559 9.63 -23.25 14.15
CA PHE A 559 8.44 -22.44 14.36
C PHE A 559 8.63 -21.01 13.80
N TRP A 560 9.74 -20.32 14.11
CA TRP A 560 10.03 -18.98 13.60
C TRP A 560 10.25 -18.96 12.08
N ILE A 561 11.00 -19.92 11.53
CA ILE A 561 11.28 -20.00 10.09
C ILE A 561 9.98 -20.29 9.32
N LYS A 562 9.12 -21.19 9.79
CA LYS A 562 7.86 -21.53 9.12
C LYS A 562 6.82 -20.41 9.17
N LYS A 563 6.85 -19.58 10.20
CA LYS A 563 5.81 -18.55 10.44
C LYS A 563 6.22 -17.15 10.02
N GLU A 564 7.53 -16.90 9.69
CA GLU A 564 8.05 -15.55 9.33
C GLU A 564 7.53 -14.45 10.27
N LEU A 565 7.49 -14.73 11.58
CA LEU A 565 6.78 -13.93 12.55
C LEU A 565 7.72 -13.05 13.36
N ASP A 566 7.67 -11.77 13.05
CA ASP A 566 7.88 -10.73 14.06
C ASP A 566 6.60 -10.65 14.90
N VAL A 567 6.67 -11.06 16.16
CA VAL A 567 5.51 -11.15 17.07
C VAL A 567 4.82 -9.79 17.27
N ASP A 568 5.58 -8.70 17.13
CA ASP A 568 5.05 -7.33 17.24
C ASP A 568 4.24 -6.89 16.01
N ILE A 569 4.29 -7.65 14.90
CA ILE A 569 3.70 -7.29 13.61
C ILE A 569 2.70 -8.32 13.10
N ALA A 570 2.50 -9.42 13.83
CA ALA A 570 1.75 -10.57 13.37
C ALA A 570 0.30 -10.23 12.97
N GLY A 571 0.11 -10.30 11.71
CA GLY A 571 -1.01 -10.37 10.82
C GLY A 571 -2.43 -10.59 11.37
N SER A 572 -3.37 -10.92 10.49
CA SER A 572 -4.82 -11.05 10.73
C SER A 572 -5.17 -11.84 11.99
N PHE A 573 -6.34 -11.56 12.56
CA PHE A 573 -6.96 -12.25 13.70
C PHE A 573 -6.84 -13.80 13.64
N ASP A 574 -7.03 -14.37 12.46
CA ASP A 574 -6.97 -15.82 12.24
C ASP A 574 -5.54 -16.37 12.39
N LYS A 575 -4.53 -15.67 11.89
CA LYS A 575 -3.13 -16.09 12.03
C LYS A 575 -2.62 -16.09 13.48
N ARG A 576 -3.10 -15.16 14.32
CA ARG A 576 -2.77 -15.19 15.76
C ARG A 576 -3.43 -16.33 16.51
N GLY A 577 -4.65 -16.73 16.10
CA GLY A 577 -5.32 -17.91 16.62
C GLY A 577 -4.53 -19.19 16.33
N GLU A 578 -4.13 -19.38 15.08
CA GLU A 578 -3.29 -20.50 14.65
C GLU A 578 -1.93 -20.49 15.37
N LEU A 579 -1.33 -19.33 15.57
CA LEU A 579 -0.07 -19.19 16.28
C LEU A 579 -0.15 -19.59 17.75
N ILE A 580 -1.23 -19.22 18.45
CA ILE A 580 -1.48 -19.65 19.83
C ILE A 580 -1.62 -21.16 19.89
N GLU A 581 -2.38 -21.75 18.98
CA GLU A 581 -2.60 -23.19 18.90
C GLU A 581 -1.29 -23.95 18.64
N ASP A 582 -0.48 -23.48 17.70
CA ASP A 582 0.83 -24.06 17.39
C ASP A 582 1.80 -23.96 18.60
N LEU A 583 1.82 -22.82 19.32
CA LEU A 583 2.64 -22.67 20.55
C LEU A 583 2.15 -23.58 21.67
N LEU A 584 0.84 -23.75 21.84
CA LEU A 584 0.29 -24.67 22.83
C LEU A 584 0.64 -26.11 22.49
N ASN A 585 0.52 -26.51 21.24
CA ASN A 585 0.91 -27.86 20.78
C ASN A 585 2.41 -28.12 21.02
N LEU A 586 3.25 -27.12 20.75
CA LEU A 586 4.68 -27.20 21.01
C LEU A 586 4.98 -27.33 22.52
N MET A 587 4.25 -26.63 23.40
CA MET A 587 4.36 -26.76 24.86
C MET A 587 3.93 -28.12 25.36
N ILE A 588 2.85 -28.69 24.81
CA ILE A 588 2.39 -30.05 25.15
C ILE A 588 3.47 -31.06 24.77
N LYS A 589 3.99 -30.99 23.55
CA LYS A 589 5.09 -31.85 23.08
C LYS A 589 6.36 -31.72 23.97
N THR A 590 6.73 -30.50 24.31
CA THR A 590 7.86 -30.23 25.22
C THR A 590 7.62 -30.84 26.60
N ARG A 591 6.41 -30.70 27.15
CA ARG A 591 6.04 -31.30 28.45
C ARG A 591 6.11 -32.82 28.43
N GLU A 592 5.63 -33.48 27.37
CA GLU A 592 5.73 -34.93 27.22
C GLU A 592 7.19 -35.40 27.14
N GLU A 593 8.05 -34.70 26.39
CA GLU A 593 9.47 -35.04 26.30
C GLU A 593 10.20 -34.89 27.68
N LEU A 594 9.85 -33.83 28.44
CA LEU A 594 10.36 -33.63 29.79
C LEU A 594 9.91 -34.75 30.74
N ARG A 595 8.67 -35.27 30.61
CA ARG A 595 8.20 -36.41 31.44
C ARG A 595 8.88 -37.70 31.05
N LYS A 596 9.13 -37.99 29.79
CA LYS A 596 9.91 -39.14 29.31
C LYS A 596 11.33 -39.13 29.92
N ARG A 597 11.92 -37.97 30.07
CA ARG A 597 13.25 -37.77 30.66
C ARG A 597 13.23 -37.64 32.22
N LYS A 598 12.06 -37.87 32.82
CA LYS A 598 11.85 -37.81 34.28
C LYS A 598 12.12 -36.42 34.91
N LEU A 599 12.02 -35.36 34.11
CA LEU A 599 12.21 -33.96 34.54
C LEU A 599 10.85 -33.35 34.98
N TYR A 600 10.23 -34.00 35.98
CA TYR A 600 8.84 -33.71 36.39
C TYR A 600 8.67 -32.27 36.90
N LYS A 601 9.61 -31.71 37.65
CA LYS A 601 9.51 -30.34 38.19
C LYS A 601 9.38 -29.28 37.08
N ILE A 602 10.07 -29.45 35.95
CA ILE A 602 10.00 -28.52 34.82
C ILE A 602 8.72 -28.75 34.03
N SER A 603 8.33 -30.01 33.84
CA SER A 603 7.05 -30.38 33.23
C SER A 603 5.85 -29.80 34.00
N ASP A 604 5.88 -29.90 35.35
CA ASP A 604 4.84 -29.34 36.22
C ASP A 604 4.82 -27.80 36.18
N TYR A 605 5.98 -27.16 36.09
CA TYR A 605 6.05 -25.70 35.88
C TYR A 605 5.30 -25.24 34.64
N ILE A 606 5.44 -25.95 33.52
CA ILE A 606 4.69 -25.64 32.28
C ILE A 606 3.18 -25.77 32.55
N ARG A 607 2.73 -26.91 33.11
CA ARG A 607 1.31 -27.15 33.44
C ARG A 607 0.74 -26.07 34.36
N ASP A 608 1.42 -25.78 35.46
CA ASP A 608 0.93 -24.85 36.49
C ASP A 608 0.90 -23.41 35.97
N THR A 609 1.81 -23.06 35.06
CA THR A 609 1.83 -21.73 34.43
C THR A 609 0.69 -21.60 33.39
N LEU A 610 0.46 -22.62 32.57
CA LEU A 610 -0.67 -22.63 31.65
C LEU A 610 -2.03 -22.61 32.38
N LYS A 611 -2.14 -23.31 33.49
CA LYS A 611 -3.36 -23.28 34.35
C LYS A 611 -3.63 -21.87 34.90
N ARG A 612 -2.59 -21.09 35.25
CA ARG A 612 -2.75 -19.67 35.65
C ARG A 612 -3.24 -18.78 34.50
N LEU A 613 -3.05 -19.20 33.27
CA LEU A 613 -3.54 -18.53 32.07
C LEU A 613 -4.93 -19.03 31.65
N ASN A 614 -5.63 -19.81 32.51
CA ASN A 614 -6.91 -20.47 32.23
C ASN A 614 -6.87 -21.49 31.07
N ILE A 615 -5.69 -22.05 30.78
CA ILE A 615 -5.50 -23.08 29.78
C ILE A 615 -5.34 -24.43 30.48
N SER A 616 -6.29 -25.34 30.27
CA SER A 616 -6.25 -26.69 30.80
C SER A 616 -5.53 -27.63 29.84
N ILE A 617 -4.51 -28.34 30.33
CA ILE A 617 -3.87 -29.44 29.59
C ILE A 617 -4.20 -30.72 30.35
N GLU A 618 -4.81 -31.71 29.66
CA GLU A 618 -5.05 -33.02 30.25
C GLU A 618 -3.73 -33.79 30.44
N ASP A 619 -3.61 -34.48 31.58
CA ASP A 619 -2.51 -35.40 31.85
C ASP A 619 -2.85 -36.75 31.15
N ASN A 620 -2.31 -36.96 29.96
CA ASN A 620 -2.28 -38.30 29.32
C ASN A 620 -1.04 -39.06 29.81
#